data_bf1dd2487f8720a8972f9b683f38827a
#
_entry.id   bf1dd2487f8720a8972f9b683f38827a
#
_cell.length_a   1.000
_cell.length_b   1.000
_cell.length_c   1.000
_cell.angle_alpha   90.00
_cell.angle_beta   90.00
_cell.angle_gamma   90.00
#
_symmetry.space_group_name_H-M   'P 1'
#
loop_
_entity.id
_entity.type
_entity.pdbx_description
1 polymer ?
#
loop_
_entity_poly.entity_id
_entity_poly.type
_entity_poly.pdbx_seq_one_letter_code
_entity_poly.pdbx_strand_id
1 'polypeptide(L)'
;MKVFRLSLCFFVSNCLFSQSDFISVRNQEFFLKNEPYTFIGTNYWYGGLLALDTANDGLGRLQKELDFLKQHGITNLRVLIASEGDDRYPYRISPSLQEKPLVYNESVLRSYDVFLAEASKRNMRVVFILNNNWEWSGGFGQYLTWAGYPNPILPKTPQWDWGQYCEYIAQFYTCDSCQYWYQELISQLLNRKNTINHIPYKNDPTIMTWELANEPRPMKPKAINAYKNWIKLNAELIKSIDKNHLVTIGVEGVIGTSMDTNLYKEIHLLSAIDYATIHIWPKTWQWYNGESDHSITDTTLNKTKSYILLHAKFCRELNKPLVIEEFGLHRDQNNFSARSASTNRDYYYKYILDLGKKEKIAGYNFWGAIAYRDSRLKTDYWKKGLPFTADPPQEEQGLYGVYMTDSSTWKIIRNMMIK
;
A
#
# COMPACT_ATOMS: atom_id res chain seq x y z
N MET A 1 41.62 13.41 -50.95
CA MET A 1 40.86 12.58 -50.03
C MET A 1 40.08 13.48 -49.07
N LYS A 2 38.78 13.63 -49.26
CA LYS A 2 37.92 14.40 -48.34
C LYS A 2 37.31 13.41 -47.34
N VAL A 3 37.67 13.57 -46.10
CA VAL A 3 37.09 12.75 -45.00
C VAL A 3 35.77 13.38 -44.60
N PHE A 4 34.67 12.68 -44.87
CA PHE A 4 33.34 13.02 -44.37
C PHE A 4 33.25 12.54 -42.91
N ARG A 5 33.15 13.47 -41.95
CA ARG A 5 32.77 13.17 -40.57
C ARG A 5 31.23 13.09 -40.51
N LEU A 6 30.71 11.90 -40.30
CA LEU A 6 29.30 11.68 -39.97
C LEU A 6 29.11 12.00 -38.47
N SER A 7 28.50 13.13 -38.16
CA SER A 7 28.06 13.45 -36.80
C SER A 7 26.74 12.73 -36.56
N LEU A 8 26.79 11.68 -35.75
CA LEU A 8 25.61 10.96 -35.28
C LEU A 8 25.00 11.79 -34.14
N CYS A 9 23.96 12.59 -34.43
CA CYS A 9 23.15 13.24 -33.41
C CYS A 9 22.24 12.18 -32.77
N PHE A 10 22.57 11.77 -31.54
CA PHE A 10 21.63 11.04 -30.70
C PHE A 10 20.54 12.02 -30.24
N PHE A 11 19.36 11.93 -30.86
CA PHE A 11 18.16 12.53 -30.33
C PHE A 11 17.72 11.73 -29.09
N VAL A 12 18.07 12.20 -27.91
CA VAL A 12 17.43 11.77 -26.67
C VAL A 12 16.02 12.37 -26.69
N SER A 13 15.05 11.58 -27.09
CA SER A 13 13.65 11.97 -27.01
C SER A 13 13.27 12.05 -25.52
N ASN A 14 13.32 13.24 -24.95
CA ASN A 14 12.71 13.49 -23.66
C ASN A 14 11.19 13.38 -23.85
N CYS A 15 10.59 12.25 -23.46
CA CYS A 15 9.15 12.13 -23.34
C CYS A 15 8.67 13.11 -22.26
N LEU A 16 8.22 14.28 -22.66
CA LEU A 16 7.52 15.22 -21.79
C LEU A 16 6.05 14.75 -21.68
N PHE A 17 5.68 14.23 -20.53
CA PHE A 17 4.27 13.95 -20.25
C PHE A 17 3.51 15.27 -20.04
N SER A 18 2.28 15.32 -20.54
CA SER A 18 1.40 16.44 -20.27
C SER A 18 0.81 16.31 -18.84
N GLN A 19 0.39 17.44 -18.24
CA GLN A 19 -0.28 17.42 -16.94
C GLN A 19 -1.52 16.51 -16.91
N SER A 20 -2.17 16.29 -18.05
CA SER A 20 -3.34 15.41 -18.17
C SER A 20 -3.00 13.92 -18.06
N ASP A 21 -1.74 13.51 -18.17
CA ASP A 21 -1.34 12.12 -18.01
C ASP A 21 -1.28 11.67 -16.54
N PHE A 22 -1.24 12.63 -15.62
CA PHE A 22 -1.26 12.39 -14.19
C PHE A 22 -2.70 12.38 -13.64
N ILE A 23 -2.91 11.62 -12.57
CA ILE A 23 -4.18 11.64 -11.85
C ILE A 23 -4.30 12.97 -11.12
N SER A 24 -5.45 13.61 -11.24
CA SER A 24 -5.78 14.84 -10.52
C SER A 24 -7.07 14.69 -9.71
N VAL A 25 -7.28 15.59 -8.75
CA VAL A 25 -8.48 15.64 -7.91
C VAL A 25 -9.32 16.87 -8.28
N ARG A 26 -10.62 16.67 -8.48
CA ARG A 26 -11.60 17.75 -8.65
C ARG A 26 -12.92 17.32 -7.99
N ASN A 27 -13.47 18.16 -7.13
CA ASN A 27 -14.80 17.92 -6.55
C ASN A 27 -15.02 16.49 -5.99
N GLN A 28 -14.12 15.98 -5.18
CA GLN A 28 -14.19 14.66 -4.55
C GLN A 28 -13.99 13.46 -5.51
N GLU A 29 -13.57 13.72 -6.74
CA GLU A 29 -13.36 12.68 -7.75
C GLU A 29 -11.94 12.75 -8.30
N PHE A 30 -11.44 11.61 -8.74
CA PHE A 30 -10.20 11.53 -9.50
C PHE A 30 -10.49 11.72 -10.99
N PHE A 31 -9.52 12.28 -11.70
CA PHE A 31 -9.54 12.46 -13.14
C PHE A 31 -8.23 12.01 -13.77
N LEU A 32 -8.34 11.33 -14.92
CA LEU A 32 -7.23 10.99 -15.81
C LEU A 32 -7.57 11.49 -17.21
N LYS A 33 -6.69 12.28 -17.83
CA LYS A 33 -6.94 12.87 -19.15
C LYS A 33 -8.28 13.63 -19.25
N ASN A 34 -8.65 14.30 -18.15
CA ASN A 34 -9.92 15.01 -17.96
C ASN A 34 -11.18 14.15 -17.90
N GLU A 35 -11.06 12.81 -17.93
CA GLU A 35 -12.16 11.90 -17.73
C GLU A 35 -12.22 11.44 -16.26
N PRO A 36 -13.42 11.25 -15.69
CA PRO A 36 -13.53 10.67 -14.35
C PRO A 36 -12.82 9.33 -14.25
N TYR A 37 -12.03 9.18 -13.19
CA TYR A 37 -11.24 7.99 -12.94
C TYR A 37 -11.65 7.37 -11.59
N THR A 38 -12.34 6.24 -11.65
CA THR A 38 -12.61 5.38 -10.48
C THR A 38 -11.91 4.05 -10.72
N PHE A 39 -11.30 3.49 -9.69
CA PHE A 39 -10.50 2.28 -9.85
C PHE A 39 -10.92 1.17 -8.89
N ILE A 40 -10.70 -0.07 -9.34
CA ILE A 40 -10.51 -1.22 -8.47
C ILE A 40 -9.06 -1.63 -8.58
N GLY A 41 -8.42 -1.71 -7.45
CA GLY A 41 -7.03 -2.09 -7.29
C GLY A 41 -6.87 -3.17 -6.24
N THR A 42 -5.65 -3.49 -5.97
CA THR A 42 -5.27 -4.46 -4.94
C THR A 42 -4.04 -4.03 -4.16
N ASN A 43 -3.95 -4.46 -2.92
CA ASN A 43 -2.70 -4.44 -2.19
C ASN A 43 -1.77 -5.49 -2.79
N TYR A 44 -0.69 -5.02 -3.41
CA TYR A 44 0.34 -5.81 -4.07
C TYR A 44 1.69 -5.46 -3.47
N TRP A 45 1.75 -5.47 -2.11
CA TRP A 45 2.83 -4.92 -1.32
C TRP A 45 4.21 -5.41 -1.74
N TYR A 46 4.31 -6.66 -2.21
CA TYR A 46 5.55 -7.32 -2.59
C TYR A 46 5.91 -7.18 -4.07
N GLY A 47 5.05 -6.60 -4.90
CA GLY A 47 5.20 -6.57 -6.36
C GLY A 47 6.54 -6.02 -6.83
N GLY A 48 7.05 -4.97 -6.17
CA GLY A 48 8.34 -4.38 -6.46
C GLY A 48 9.56 -5.26 -6.12
N LEU A 49 9.36 -6.33 -5.36
CA LEU A 49 10.43 -7.24 -4.94
C LEU A 49 10.57 -8.48 -5.84
N LEU A 50 9.59 -8.75 -6.70
CA LEU A 50 9.55 -10.01 -7.48
C LEU A 50 10.72 -10.15 -8.44
N ALA A 51 11.14 -9.09 -9.12
CA ALA A 51 12.23 -9.14 -10.07
C ALA A 51 13.61 -9.40 -9.43
N LEU A 52 13.72 -9.40 -8.10
CA LEU A 52 14.91 -9.83 -7.36
C LEU A 52 15.16 -11.34 -7.45
N ASP A 53 14.10 -12.13 -7.57
CA ASP A 53 14.20 -13.60 -7.56
C ASP A 53 14.53 -14.14 -8.95
N THR A 54 15.76 -13.88 -9.40
CA THR A 54 16.22 -14.34 -10.72
C THR A 54 16.33 -15.85 -10.80
N ALA A 55 16.50 -16.55 -9.68
CA ALA A 55 16.64 -18.00 -9.63
C ALA A 55 15.32 -18.75 -9.92
N ASN A 56 14.18 -18.12 -9.62
CA ASN A 56 12.84 -18.69 -9.82
C ASN A 56 11.99 -17.88 -10.80
N ASP A 57 12.62 -17.24 -11.78
CA ASP A 57 11.94 -16.43 -12.81
C ASP A 57 10.99 -15.38 -12.23
N GLY A 58 11.47 -14.61 -11.27
CA GLY A 58 10.67 -13.59 -10.60
C GLY A 58 10.12 -12.53 -11.55
N LEU A 59 10.85 -12.18 -12.62
CA LEU A 59 10.34 -11.29 -13.67
C LEU A 59 9.17 -11.90 -14.42
N GLY A 60 9.29 -13.16 -14.86
CA GLY A 60 8.18 -13.85 -15.54
C GLY A 60 6.97 -14.02 -14.62
N ARG A 61 7.18 -14.25 -13.32
CA ARG A 61 6.12 -14.25 -12.32
C ARG A 61 5.43 -12.88 -12.24
N LEU A 62 6.20 -11.78 -12.13
CA LEU A 62 5.68 -10.41 -12.10
C LEU A 62 4.81 -10.13 -13.31
N GLN A 63 5.32 -10.43 -14.51
CA GLN A 63 4.59 -10.21 -15.77
C GLN A 63 3.28 -10.99 -15.80
N LYS A 64 3.31 -12.27 -15.45
CA LYS A 64 2.12 -13.13 -15.39
C LYS A 64 1.07 -12.62 -14.39
N GLU A 65 1.50 -12.20 -13.21
CA GLU A 65 0.60 -11.65 -12.18
C GLU A 65 -0.03 -10.33 -12.63
N LEU A 66 0.75 -9.43 -13.21
CA LEU A 66 0.24 -8.15 -13.74
C LEU A 66 -0.71 -8.35 -14.93
N ASP A 67 -0.42 -9.29 -15.84
CA ASP A 67 -1.32 -9.64 -16.95
C ASP A 67 -2.65 -10.19 -16.44
N PHE A 68 -2.60 -11.08 -15.45
CA PHE A 68 -3.80 -11.64 -14.83
C PHE A 68 -4.63 -10.53 -14.15
N LEU A 69 -4.01 -9.66 -13.38
CA LEU A 69 -4.68 -8.53 -12.73
C LEU A 69 -5.34 -7.62 -13.76
N LYS A 70 -4.62 -7.27 -14.83
CA LYS A 70 -5.15 -6.46 -15.93
C LYS A 70 -6.37 -7.08 -16.60
N GLN A 71 -6.32 -8.39 -16.87
CA GLN A 71 -7.44 -9.12 -17.47
C GLN A 71 -8.69 -9.14 -16.58
N HIS A 72 -8.50 -8.99 -15.27
CA HIS A 72 -9.58 -8.93 -14.29
C HIS A 72 -10.01 -7.51 -13.93
N GLY A 73 -9.52 -6.50 -14.68
CA GLY A 73 -9.95 -5.11 -14.52
C GLY A 73 -9.23 -4.34 -13.43
N ILE A 74 -8.18 -4.89 -12.82
CA ILE A 74 -7.37 -4.18 -11.84
C ILE A 74 -6.52 -3.15 -12.55
N THR A 75 -6.63 -1.89 -12.10
CA THR A 75 -5.94 -0.75 -12.70
C THR A 75 -5.09 0.03 -11.71
N ASN A 76 -5.16 -0.31 -10.42
CA ASN A 76 -4.38 0.32 -9.36
C ASN A 76 -3.69 -0.73 -8.49
N LEU A 77 -2.44 -0.46 -8.12
CA LEU A 77 -1.61 -1.32 -7.29
C LEU A 77 -1.07 -0.52 -6.13
N ARG A 78 -1.41 -0.92 -4.90
CA ARG A 78 -0.83 -0.34 -3.69
C ARG A 78 0.36 -1.18 -3.26
N VAL A 79 1.54 -0.57 -3.21
CA VAL A 79 2.85 -1.25 -3.13
C VAL A 79 3.71 -0.59 -2.07
N LEU A 80 4.26 -1.37 -1.15
CA LEU A 80 5.21 -0.89 -0.16
C LEU A 80 6.60 -0.79 -0.80
N ILE A 81 7.10 0.42 -1.02
CA ILE A 81 8.44 0.63 -1.58
C ILE A 81 9.52 0.64 -0.50
N ALA A 82 9.16 0.97 0.74
CA ALA A 82 10.09 1.04 1.86
C ALA A 82 10.15 -0.27 2.64
N SER A 83 11.36 -0.64 3.05
CA SER A 83 11.60 -1.72 4.00
C SER A 83 12.95 -1.51 4.67
N GLU A 84 13.03 -1.72 5.98
CA GLU A 84 14.13 -1.29 6.81
C GLU A 84 14.65 -2.41 7.71
N GLY A 85 15.96 -2.36 7.97
CA GLY A 85 16.65 -3.24 8.87
C GLY A 85 17.34 -4.40 8.18
N ASP A 86 18.12 -5.15 8.94
CA ASP A 86 18.77 -6.33 8.45
C ASP A 86 17.87 -7.56 8.55
N ASP A 87 18.29 -8.63 7.89
CA ASP A 87 17.53 -9.87 7.76
C ASP A 87 17.68 -10.84 8.96
N ARG A 88 18.24 -10.37 10.07
CA ARG A 88 18.34 -11.16 11.32
C ARG A 88 16.99 -11.29 12.03
N TYR A 89 16.07 -10.39 11.77
CA TYR A 89 14.75 -10.45 12.37
C TYR A 89 13.84 -11.39 11.57
N PRO A 90 13.26 -12.41 12.20
CA PRO A 90 12.25 -13.25 11.55
C PRO A 90 11.00 -12.41 11.24
N TYR A 91 10.23 -12.85 10.26
CA TYR A 91 8.96 -12.22 9.87
C TYR A 91 9.08 -10.79 9.33
N ARG A 92 10.22 -10.45 8.74
CA ARG A 92 10.44 -9.18 8.03
C ARG A 92 10.74 -9.38 6.56
N ILE A 93 10.44 -8.36 5.76
CA ILE A 93 10.84 -8.31 4.35
C ILE A 93 12.36 -8.44 4.23
N SER A 94 12.81 -9.37 3.40
CA SER A 94 14.23 -9.55 3.08
C SER A 94 14.38 -9.89 1.59
N PRO A 95 15.32 -9.25 0.87
CA PRO A 95 16.18 -8.14 1.34
C PRO A 95 15.41 -6.85 1.56
N SER A 96 15.87 -6.04 2.52
CA SER A 96 15.31 -4.71 2.76
C SER A 96 15.84 -3.67 1.78
N LEU A 97 15.10 -2.57 1.61
CA LEU A 97 15.56 -1.39 0.87
C LEU A 97 16.69 -0.67 1.60
N GLN A 98 16.60 -0.54 2.91
CA GLN A 98 17.61 0.06 3.76
C GLN A 98 18.05 -0.91 4.86
N GLU A 99 19.30 -1.32 4.85
CA GLU A 99 19.88 -2.11 5.95
C GLU A 99 20.36 -1.21 7.10
N LYS A 100 20.74 0.01 6.78
CA LYS A 100 21.20 1.07 7.71
C LYS A 100 20.64 2.42 7.24
N PRO A 101 20.58 3.42 8.12
CA PRO A 101 20.13 4.75 7.74
C PRO A 101 20.91 5.26 6.51
N LEU A 102 20.17 5.73 5.51
CA LEU A 102 20.71 6.33 4.27
C LEU A 102 21.54 5.39 3.37
N VAL A 103 21.59 4.10 3.68
CA VAL A 103 22.27 3.10 2.85
C VAL A 103 21.22 2.28 2.11
N TYR A 104 21.07 2.57 0.81
CA TYR A 104 20.04 1.98 -0.03
C TYR A 104 20.57 0.78 -0.81
N ASN A 105 19.80 -0.30 -0.83
CA ASN A 105 20.08 -1.48 -1.63
C ASN A 105 19.68 -1.23 -3.09
N GLU A 106 20.68 -0.99 -3.94
CA GLU A 106 20.44 -0.67 -5.36
C GLU A 106 19.78 -1.84 -6.12
N SER A 107 20.01 -3.08 -5.72
CA SER A 107 19.32 -4.22 -6.35
C SER A 107 17.82 -4.19 -6.09
N VAL A 108 17.41 -3.82 -4.86
CA VAL A 108 16.01 -3.63 -4.49
C VAL A 108 15.42 -2.46 -5.29
N LEU A 109 16.11 -1.32 -5.36
CA LEU A 109 15.65 -0.17 -6.14
C LEU A 109 15.48 -0.50 -7.63
N ARG A 110 16.39 -1.27 -8.22
CA ARG A 110 16.28 -1.73 -9.63
C ARG A 110 15.09 -2.66 -9.83
N SER A 111 14.76 -3.48 -8.86
CA SER A 111 13.55 -4.32 -8.92
C SER A 111 12.28 -3.47 -8.96
N TYR A 112 12.22 -2.36 -8.21
CA TYR A 112 11.13 -1.39 -8.31
C TYR A 112 11.11 -0.65 -9.65
N ASP A 113 12.27 -0.35 -10.24
CA ASP A 113 12.35 0.22 -11.59
C ASP A 113 11.72 -0.72 -12.63
N VAL A 114 12.03 -2.02 -12.57
CA VAL A 114 11.44 -3.05 -13.41
C VAL A 114 9.93 -3.14 -13.19
N PHE A 115 9.49 -3.18 -11.94
CA PHE A 115 8.08 -3.21 -11.57
C PHE A 115 7.30 -2.04 -12.17
N LEU A 116 7.79 -0.80 -12.03
CA LEU A 116 7.15 0.38 -12.61
C LEU A 116 7.09 0.30 -14.15
N ALA A 117 8.16 -0.13 -14.79
CA ALA A 117 8.17 -0.30 -16.25
C ALA A 117 7.14 -1.35 -16.71
N GLU A 118 7.00 -2.46 -15.98
CA GLU A 118 6.00 -3.50 -16.30
C GLU A 118 4.57 -3.05 -16.00
N ALA A 119 4.32 -2.28 -14.93
CA ALA A 119 3.03 -1.68 -14.62
C ALA A 119 2.63 -0.65 -15.69
N SER A 120 3.56 0.19 -16.13
CA SER A 120 3.38 1.18 -17.19
C SER A 120 2.92 0.56 -18.51
N LYS A 121 3.57 -0.53 -18.96
CA LYS A 121 3.18 -1.28 -20.18
C LYS A 121 1.73 -1.74 -20.15
N ARG A 122 1.15 -1.90 -18.97
CA ARG A 122 -0.22 -2.37 -18.75
C ARG A 122 -1.20 -1.24 -18.43
N ASN A 123 -0.75 0.02 -18.48
CA ASN A 123 -1.54 1.20 -18.08
C ASN A 123 -2.10 1.09 -16.66
N MET A 124 -1.36 0.48 -15.74
CA MET A 124 -1.69 0.43 -14.33
C MET A 124 -1.16 1.67 -13.62
N ARG A 125 -1.79 2.05 -12.52
CA ARG A 125 -1.36 3.11 -11.62
C ARG A 125 -0.86 2.53 -10.32
N VAL A 126 0.12 3.16 -9.71
CA VAL A 126 0.80 2.67 -8.50
C VAL A 126 0.67 3.71 -7.39
N VAL A 127 0.26 3.26 -6.22
CA VAL A 127 0.37 3.98 -4.95
C VAL A 127 1.60 3.43 -4.24
N PHE A 128 2.62 4.26 -4.03
CA PHE A 128 3.80 3.88 -3.29
C PHE A 128 3.71 4.28 -1.82
N ILE A 129 3.81 3.28 -0.93
CA ILE A 129 3.83 3.44 0.51
C ILE A 129 5.27 3.66 0.95
N LEU A 130 5.54 4.80 1.59
CA LEU A 130 6.90 5.27 1.90
C LEU A 130 7.43 4.79 3.26
N ASN A 131 6.58 4.26 4.13
CA ASN A 131 6.96 3.69 5.43
C ASN A 131 5.84 2.81 5.99
N ASN A 132 6.02 2.27 7.18
CA ASN A 132 5.04 1.40 7.83
C ASN A 132 5.01 1.64 9.34
N ASN A 133 3.80 1.61 9.88
CA ASN A 133 3.64 1.61 11.34
C ASN A 133 4.02 0.26 11.98
N TRP A 134 4.07 -0.80 11.18
CA TRP A 134 4.26 -2.19 11.61
C TRP A 134 5.65 -2.72 11.25
N GLU A 135 6.16 -3.65 12.06
CA GLU A 135 7.55 -4.12 11.95
C GLU A 135 7.79 -5.13 10.83
N TRP A 136 6.78 -5.65 10.17
CA TRP A 136 6.99 -6.65 9.12
C TRP A 136 7.77 -6.11 7.90
N SER A 137 7.90 -4.81 7.79
CA SER A 137 8.82 -4.17 6.85
C SER A 137 10.00 -3.47 7.53
N GLY A 138 10.07 -3.48 8.87
CA GLY A 138 10.97 -2.65 9.67
C GLY A 138 10.26 -1.41 10.20
N GLY A 139 9.82 -0.54 9.33
CA GLY A 139 8.93 0.59 9.64
C GLY A 139 9.46 1.55 10.71
N PHE A 140 8.56 2.28 11.33
CA PHE A 140 8.88 3.26 12.37
C PHE A 140 9.73 2.67 13.51
N GLY A 141 9.48 1.42 13.86
CA GLY A 141 10.24 0.72 14.91
C GLY A 141 11.72 0.56 14.57
N GLN A 142 12.05 0.32 13.30
CA GLN A 142 13.44 0.19 12.87
C GLN A 142 14.18 1.54 12.88
N TYR A 143 13.52 2.62 12.51
CA TYR A 143 14.11 3.96 12.62
C TYR A 143 14.46 4.30 14.07
N LEU A 144 13.55 3.99 15.01
CA LEU A 144 13.81 4.18 16.44
C LEU A 144 14.99 3.33 16.93
N THR A 145 15.07 2.07 16.48
CA THR A 145 16.21 1.18 16.79
C THR A 145 17.53 1.78 16.31
N TRP A 146 17.56 2.32 15.08
CA TRP A 146 18.76 2.98 14.56
C TRP A 146 19.14 4.24 15.32
N ALA A 147 18.16 4.97 15.86
CA ALA A 147 18.38 6.15 16.69
C ALA A 147 18.80 5.82 18.12
N GLY A 148 18.99 4.55 18.46
CA GLY A 148 19.47 4.10 19.78
C GLY A 148 18.37 3.94 20.83
N TYR A 149 17.09 3.98 20.43
CA TYR A 149 16.01 3.62 21.35
C TYR A 149 16.06 2.11 21.63
N PRO A 150 15.66 1.67 22.84
CA PRO A 150 15.60 0.26 23.17
C PRO A 150 14.79 -0.52 22.12
N ASN A 151 15.25 -1.73 21.75
CA ASN A 151 14.56 -2.54 20.77
C ASN A 151 13.10 -2.77 21.18
N PRO A 152 12.17 -2.68 20.23
CA PRO A 152 10.77 -2.99 20.50
C PRO A 152 10.66 -4.46 20.88
N ILE A 153 9.70 -4.76 21.74
CA ILE A 153 9.23 -6.12 21.91
C ILE A 153 8.46 -6.45 20.63
N LEU A 154 9.04 -7.33 19.81
CA LEU A 154 8.46 -7.67 18.51
C LEU A 154 7.17 -8.46 18.66
N PRO A 155 6.20 -8.28 17.76
CA PRO A 155 5.04 -9.15 17.68
C PRO A 155 5.44 -10.63 17.67
N LYS A 156 4.60 -11.48 18.29
CA LYS A 156 4.80 -12.94 18.37
C LYS A 156 6.00 -13.39 19.23
N THR A 157 6.58 -12.51 20.01
CA THR A 157 7.44 -12.88 21.13
C THR A 157 6.62 -13.08 22.41
N PRO A 158 7.07 -13.94 23.35
CA PRO A 158 6.36 -14.13 24.63
C PRO A 158 6.19 -12.86 25.44
N GLN A 159 7.02 -11.85 25.19
CA GLN A 159 7.03 -10.56 25.89
C GLN A 159 6.17 -9.50 25.18
N TRP A 160 5.49 -9.84 24.09
CA TRP A 160 4.67 -8.91 23.34
C TRP A 160 3.62 -8.24 24.22
N ASP A 161 3.63 -6.94 24.26
CA ASP A 161 2.65 -6.10 24.94
C ASP A 161 2.26 -4.92 24.06
N TRP A 162 0.98 -4.80 23.77
CA TRP A 162 0.45 -3.74 22.91
C TRP A 162 0.69 -2.33 23.50
N GLY A 163 0.58 -2.17 24.82
CA GLY A 163 0.79 -0.88 25.48
C GLY A 163 2.23 -0.41 25.36
N GLN A 164 3.19 -1.31 25.55
CA GLN A 164 4.63 -1.04 25.38
C GLN A 164 4.96 -0.74 23.92
N TYR A 165 4.37 -1.47 22.98
CA TYR A 165 4.54 -1.21 21.56
C TYR A 165 4.05 0.19 21.20
N CYS A 166 2.87 0.58 21.66
CA CYS A 166 2.35 1.93 21.43
C CYS A 166 3.25 3.01 22.03
N GLU A 167 3.82 2.81 23.25
CA GLU A 167 4.77 3.76 23.84
C GLU A 167 6.05 3.85 23.01
N TYR A 168 6.52 2.74 22.46
CA TYR A 168 7.71 2.72 21.65
C TYR A 168 7.49 3.48 20.33
N ILE A 169 6.48 3.11 19.54
CA ILE A 169 6.23 3.70 18.21
C ILE A 169 5.86 5.18 18.31
N ALA A 170 5.15 5.60 19.36
CA ALA A 170 4.79 7.01 19.56
C ALA A 170 6.00 7.96 19.57
N GLN A 171 7.18 7.47 19.93
CA GLN A 171 8.42 8.24 19.97
C GLN A 171 8.96 8.59 18.58
N PHE A 172 8.55 7.84 17.53
CA PHE A 172 8.99 8.10 16.16
C PHE A 172 8.74 9.56 15.73
N TYR A 173 7.59 10.12 16.08
CA TYR A 173 7.17 11.45 15.64
C TYR A 173 7.97 12.60 16.27
N THR A 174 8.74 12.33 17.32
CA THR A 174 9.60 13.31 18.01
C THR A 174 11.08 12.95 17.93
N CYS A 175 11.44 11.92 17.19
CA CYS A 175 12.81 11.47 16.99
C CYS A 175 13.44 12.23 15.81
N ASP A 176 14.26 13.25 16.08
CA ASP A 176 14.86 14.10 15.03
C ASP A 176 15.65 13.30 13.98
N SER A 177 16.47 12.33 14.42
CA SER A 177 17.21 11.47 13.49
C SER A 177 16.27 10.64 12.63
N CYS A 178 15.18 10.11 13.22
CA CYS A 178 14.19 9.34 12.47
C CYS A 178 13.52 10.20 11.39
N GLN A 179 13.17 11.46 11.73
CA GLN A 179 12.56 12.40 10.78
C GLN A 179 13.53 12.74 9.66
N TYR A 180 14.78 13.02 9.98
CA TYR A 180 15.82 13.31 9.00
C TYR A 180 15.98 12.14 8.01
N TRP A 181 16.15 10.91 8.48
CA TRP A 181 16.34 9.75 7.62
C TRP A 181 15.10 9.44 6.76
N TYR A 182 13.92 9.64 7.31
CA TYR A 182 12.69 9.46 6.54
C TYR A 182 12.52 10.51 5.44
N GLN A 183 12.85 11.77 5.71
CA GLN A 183 12.80 12.85 4.71
C GLN A 183 13.85 12.66 3.61
N GLU A 184 15.03 12.14 3.96
CA GLU A 184 16.05 11.77 2.98
C GLU A 184 15.59 10.59 2.09
N LEU A 185 14.91 9.59 2.66
CA LEU A 185 14.29 8.52 1.88
C LEU A 185 13.27 9.06 0.87
N ILE A 186 12.37 9.95 1.31
CA ILE A 186 11.42 10.64 0.43
C ILE A 186 12.17 11.32 -0.71
N SER A 187 13.16 12.14 -0.39
CA SER A 187 13.93 12.91 -1.37
C SER A 187 14.65 11.99 -2.37
N GLN A 188 15.24 10.92 -1.89
CA GLN A 188 15.94 9.92 -2.70
C GLN A 188 15.00 9.21 -3.68
N LEU A 189 13.83 8.75 -3.20
CA LEU A 189 12.86 8.04 -4.03
C LEU A 189 12.24 8.94 -5.09
N LEU A 190 11.78 10.13 -4.72
CA LEU A 190 11.14 11.05 -5.66
C LEU A 190 12.07 11.49 -6.79
N ASN A 191 13.35 11.69 -6.47
CA ASN A 191 14.37 12.11 -7.45
C ASN A 191 15.03 10.92 -8.19
N ARG A 192 14.73 9.66 -7.80
CA ARG A 192 15.28 8.49 -8.49
C ARG A 192 14.92 8.51 -9.96
N LYS A 193 15.92 8.32 -10.81
CA LYS A 193 15.73 8.07 -12.24
C LYS A 193 15.64 6.56 -12.47
N ASN A 194 14.49 6.10 -12.97
CA ASN A 194 14.27 4.69 -13.30
C ASN A 194 15.33 4.19 -14.28
N THR A 195 15.98 3.08 -13.97
CA THR A 195 17.08 2.54 -14.78
C THR A 195 16.61 1.82 -16.05
N ILE A 196 15.30 1.56 -16.19
CA ILE A 196 14.70 0.86 -17.33
C ILE A 196 14.15 1.85 -18.36
N ASN A 197 13.27 2.77 -17.95
CA ASN A 197 12.62 3.73 -18.85
C ASN A 197 13.26 5.13 -18.80
N HIS A 198 14.22 5.35 -17.91
CA HIS A 198 14.95 6.60 -17.70
C HIS A 198 14.10 7.81 -17.29
N ILE A 199 12.89 7.58 -16.80
CA ILE A 199 12.00 8.63 -16.30
C ILE A 199 12.26 8.83 -14.80
N PRO A 200 12.45 10.07 -14.31
CA PRO A 200 12.45 10.33 -12.87
C PRO A 200 11.11 9.95 -12.26
N TYR A 201 11.11 9.32 -11.08
CA TYR A 201 9.88 8.85 -10.43
C TYR A 201 8.85 9.98 -10.28
N LYS A 202 9.27 11.17 -9.86
CA LYS A 202 8.39 12.37 -9.79
C LYS A 202 7.80 12.82 -11.13
N ASN A 203 8.22 12.23 -12.24
CA ASN A 203 7.73 12.54 -13.58
C ASN A 203 7.12 11.30 -14.27
N ASP A 204 6.99 10.16 -13.57
CA ASP A 204 6.43 8.93 -14.15
C ASP A 204 4.93 8.84 -13.85
N PRO A 205 4.03 9.07 -14.83
CA PRO A 205 2.59 9.02 -14.61
C PRO A 205 2.06 7.64 -14.23
N THR A 206 2.90 6.60 -14.25
CA THR A 206 2.57 5.28 -13.70
C THR A 206 2.35 5.37 -12.19
N ILE A 207 3.09 6.23 -11.51
CA ILE A 207 2.85 6.54 -10.11
C ILE A 207 1.61 7.43 -10.03
N MET A 208 0.66 7.08 -9.19
CA MET A 208 -0.50 7.89 -8.87
C MET A 208 -0.27 8.74 -7.63
N THR A 209 0.30 8.12 -6.60
CA THR A 209 0.31 8.69 -5.25
C THR A 209 1.56 8.28 -4.49
N TRP A 210 2.06 9.21 -3.69
CA TRP A 210 2.94 8.96 -2.58
C TRP A 210 2.11 8.87 -1.29
N GLU A 211 2.13 7.72 -0.65
CA GLU A 211 1.47 7.49 0.63
C GLU A 211 2.50 7.56 1.76
N LEU A 212 2.23 8.40 2.77
CA LEU A 212 3.21 8.65 3.83
C LEU A 212 3.62 7.39 4.58
N ALA A 213 2.67 6.56 4.96
CA ALA A 213 2.96 5.27 5.58
C ALA A 213 1.75 4.34 5.57
N ASN A 214 1.99 3.04 5.66
CA ASN A 214 0.94 2.08 5.95
C ASN A 214 0.49 2.24 7.41
N GLU A 215 -0.79 2.57 7.59
CA GLU A 215 -1.49 2.64 8.88
C GLU A 215 -0.81 3.49 9.97
N PRO A 216 -0.32 4.70 9.67
CA PRO A 216 0.30 5.53 10.68
C PRO A 216 -0.72 5.95 11.74
N ARG A 217 -0.39 5.73 13.02
CA ARG A 217 -1.23 6.06 14.17
C ARG A 217 -0.46 6.92 15.16
N PRO A 218 -1.09 7.86 15.88
CA PRO A 218 -0.41 8.60 16.94
C PRO A 218 0.04 7.70 18.09
N MET A 219 -0.57 6.52 18.23
CA MET A 219 -0.29 5.51 19.25
C MET A 219 -0.63 5.93 20.67
N LYS A 220 -0.34 7.16 21.07
CA LYS A 220 -0.61 7.72 22.41
C LYS A 220 -1.14 9.14 22.31
N PRO A 221 -1.99 9.58 23.25
CA PRO A 221 -2.52 10.96 23.24
C PRO A 221 -1.43 12.03 23.24
N LYS A 222 -0.33 11.80 23.97
CA LYS A 222 0.81 12.73 24.02
C LYS A 222 1.52 12.95 22.67
N ALA A 223 1.38 12.02 21.73
CA ALA A 223 2.01 12.10 20.42
C ALA A 223 1.13 12.75 19.33
N ILE A 224 -0.15 13.05 19.61
CA ILE A 224 -1.09 13.56 18.61
C ILE A 224 -0.56 14.80 17.89
N ASN A 225 -0.02 15.78 18.60
CA ASN A 225 0.49 17.01 17.99
C ASN A 225 1.72 16.75 17.13
N ALA A 226 2.63 15.88 17.58
CA ALA A 226 3.81 15.50 16.81
C ALA A 226 3.42 14.69 15.56
N TYR A 227 2.44 13.79 15.67
CA TYR A 227 1.85 13.05 14.56
C TYR A 227 1.24 13.98 13.48
N LYS A 228 0.43 14.95 13.90
CA LYS A 228 -0.14 15.95 12.98
C LYS A 228 0.96 16.76 12.28
N ASN A 229 1.97 17.16 13.01
CA ASN A 229 3.10 17.90 12.46
C ASN A 229 3.92 17.05 11.49
N TRP A 230 4.15 15.77 11.82
CA TRP A 230 4.81 14.80 10.94
C TRP A 230 4.07 14.67 9.59
N ILE A 231 2.75 14.49 9.60
CA ILE A 231 1.94 14.43 8.38
C ILE A 231 2.13 15.70 7.56
N LYS A 232 1.96 16.87 8.19
CA LYS A 232 2.07 18.17 7.52
C LYS A 232 3.44 18.34 6.85
N LEU A 233 4.51 18.20 7.62
CA LEU A 233 5.87 18.47 7.12
C LEU A 233 6.26 17.53 5.98
N ASN A 234 5.92 16.24 6.07
CA ASN A 234 6.31 15.28 5.05
C ASN A 234 5.44 15.37 3.79
N ALA A 235 4.15 15.66 3.92
CA ALA A 235 3.30 15.94 2.77
C ALA A 235 3.73 17.22 2.03
N GLU A 236 4.06 18.28 2.76
CA GLU A 236 4.61 19.52 2.20
C GLU A 236 5.97 19.30 1.53
N LEU A 237 6.84 18.48 2.12
CA LEU A 237 8.12 18.09 1.50
C LEU A 237 7.89 17.38 0.17
N ILE A 238 7.01 16.38 0.12
CA ILE A 238 6.68 15.68 -1.12
C ILE A 238 6.19 16.69 -2.17
N LYS A 239 5.22 17.53 -1.81
CA LYS A 239 4.66 18.56 -2.71
C LYS A 239 5.68 19.62 -3.13
N SER A 240 6.76 19.83 -2.36
CA SER A 240 7.85 20.72 -2.74
C SER A 240 8.72 20.14 -3.87
N ILE A 241 8.94 18.82 -3.85
CA ILE A 241 9.80 18.08 -4.80
C ILE A 241 9.02 17.65 -6.04
N ASP A 242 7.75 17.25 -5.84
CA ASP A 242 6.87 16.64 -6.84
C ASP A 242 5.54 17.40 -6.92
N LYS A 243 5.30 18.01 -8.08
CA LYS A 243 4.06 18.78 -8.36
C LYS A 243 3.02 17.96 -9.12
N ASN A 244 3.36 16.74 -9.53
CA ASN A 244 2.55 15.94 -10.43
C ASN A 244 1.68 14.92 -9.69
N HIS A 245 2.23 14.28 -8.65
CA HIS A 245 1.57 13.15 -8.01
C HIS A 245 0.73 13.58 -6.80
N LEU A 246 -0.24 12.74 -6.50
CA LEU A 246 -1.08 12.89 -5.32
C LEU A 246 -0.30 12.47 -4.05
N VAL A 247 -0.77 12.97 -2.91
CA VAL A 247 -0.26 12.58 -1.59
C VAL A 247 -1.42 12.15 -0.70
N THR A 248 -1.25 11.06 -0.02
CA THR A 248 -2.18 10.58 1.01
C THR A 248 -1.45 10.13 2.27
N ILE A 249 -2.20 9.89 3.34
CA ILE A 249 -1.63 9.54 4.64
C ILE A 249 -1.45 8.03 4.77
N GLY A 250 -2.42 7.22 4.31
CA GLY A 250 -2.48 5.77 4.51
C GLY A 250 -3.09 5.35 5.84
N VAL A 251 -3.88 6.22 6.47
CA VAL A 251 -4.52 5.94 7.76
C VAL A 251 -5.79 5.10 7.57
N GLU A 252 -6.05 4.20 8.52
CA GLU A 252 -7.20 3.27 8.48
C GLU A 252 -8.58 3.95 8.59
N GLY A 253 -8.62 5.23 8.89
CA GLY A 253 -9.82 5.95 9.26
C GLY A 253 -9.84 6.33 10.74
N VAL A 254 -11.02 6.46 11.33
CA VAL A 254 -11.12 6.86 12.77
C VAL A 254 -10.51 5.83 13.72
N ILE A 255 -10.41 4.57 13.36
CA ILE A 255 -9.69 3.56 14.15
C ILE A 255 -8.20 3.94 14.24
N GLY A 256 -7.59 4.34 13.14
CA GLY A 256 -6.20 4.80 13.11
C GLY A 256 -5.98 6.11 13.86
N THR A 257 -7.01 6.92 14.09
CA THR A 257 -6.96 8.14 14.89
C THR A 257 -7.53 7.96 16.30
N SER A 258 -7.48 6.73 16.85
CA SER A 258 -7.95 6.41 18.20
C SER A 258 -9.44 6.74 18.43
N MET A 259 -10.27 6.58 17.42
CA MET A 259 -11.70 6.92 17.36
C MET A 259 -11.97 8.44 17.46
N ASP A 260 -10.95 9.27 17.31
CA ASP A 260 -11.10 10.73 17.27
C ASP A 260 -11.46 11.19 15.86
N THR A 261 -12.73 11.54 15.67
CA THR A 261 -13.28 12.01 14.40
C THR A 261 -12.77 13.41 14.01
N ASN A 262 -12.42 14.23 14.99
CA ASN A 262 -11.88 15.56 14.73
C ASN A 262 -10.44 15.44 14.24
N LEU A 263 -9.63 14.61 14.88
CA LEU A 263 -8.27 14.33 14.43
C LEU A 263 -8.27 13.80 13.00
N TYR A 264 -9.17 12.85 12.66
CA TYR A 264 -9.28 12.34 11.29
C TYR A 264 -9.57 13.46 10.29
N LYS A 265 -10.51 14.36 10.59
CA LYS A 265 -10.83 15.50 9.73
C LYS A 265 -9.68 16.51 9.63
N GLU A 266 -9.05 16.84 10.74
CA GLU A 266 -7.94 17.81 10.79
C GLU A 266 -6.75 17.36 9.90
N ILE A 267 -6.33 16.11 9.98
CA ILE A 267 -5.20 15.63 9.17
C ILE A 267 -5.53 15.55 7.68
N HIS A 268 -6.78 15.28 7.33
CA HIS A 268 -7.20 15.27 5.93
C HIS A 268 -7.60 16.66 5.39
N LEU A 269 -7.77 17.66 6.25
CA LEU A 269 -8.00 19.06 5.83
C LEU A 269 -6.72 19.70 5.28
N LEU A 270 -5.55 19.18 5.61
CA LEU A 270 -4.27 19.70 5.11
C LEU A 270 -4.28 19.79 3.57
N SER A 271 -3.85 20.94 3.04
CA SER A 271 -3.87 21.18 1.58
C SER A 271 -2.92 20.29 0.80
N ALA A 272 -1.85 19.80 1.45
CA ALA A 272 -0.89 18.88 0.85
C ALA A 272 -1.40 17.42 0.78
N ILE A 273 -2.52 17.09 1.43
CA ILE A 273 -3.16 15.78 1.36
C ILE A 273 -4.29 15.84 0.34
N ASP A 274 -4.23 15.04 -0.70
CA ASP A 274 -5.16 15.11 -1.83
C ASP A 274 -6.44 14.29 -1.64
N TYR A 275 -6.36 13.16 -0.95
CA TYR A 275 -7.51 12.28 -0.70
C TYR A 275 -7.40 11.56 0.65
N ALA A 276 -8.51 11.04 1.11
CA ALA A 276 -8.61 10.32 2.37
C ALA A 276 -8.71 8.82 2.16
N THR A 277 -8.24 8.05 3.15
CA THR A 277 -8.22 6.60 3.13
C THR A 277 -8.95 6.00 4.31
N ILE A 278 -9.49 4.80 4.12
CA ILE A 278 -9.93 3.91 5.18
C ILE A 278 -9.53 2.47 4.90
N HIS A 279 -9.26 1.72 5.96
CA HIS A 279 -9.11 0.26 5.93
C HIS A 279 -10.27 -0.40 6.65
N ILE A 280 -10.62 -1.63 6.30
CA ILE A 280 -11.75 -2.34 6.90
C ILE A 280 -11.36 -3.80 7.17
N TRP A 281 -11.08 -4.10 8.44
CA TRP A 281 -10.59 -5.39 8.90
C TRP A 281 -11.54 -6.04 9.93
N PRO A 282 -12.65 -6.66 9.50
CA PRO A 282 -13.69 -7.13 10.40
C PRO A 282 -13.19 -8.15 11.42
N LYS A 283 -12.28 -9.03 11.02
CA LYS A 283 -11.71 -10.04 11.93
C LYS A 283 -10.80 -9.40 12.98
N THR A 284 -9.86 -8.57 12.54
CA THR A 284 -8.90 -7.88 13.42
C THR A 284 -9.62 -6.97 14.42
N TRP A 285 -10.72 -6.34 13.99
CA TRP A 285 -11.53 -5.46 14.83
C TRP A 285 -12.63 -6.16 15.59
N GLN A 286 -12.64 -7.49 15.60
CA GLN A 286 -13.61 -8.31 16.30
C GLN A 286 -15.08 -8.02 15.90
N TRP A 287 -15.29 -7.64 14.65
CA TRP A 287 -16.62 -7.52 14.06
C TRP A 287 -17.11 -8.86 13.48
N TYR A 288 -16.17 -9.75 13.18
CA TYR A 288 -16.39 -11.07 12.60
C TYR A 288 -15.36 -12.06 13.16
N ASN A 289 -15.79 -13.21 13.68
CA ASN A 289 -14.90 -14.21 14.26
C ASN A 289 -14.49 -15.32 13.27
N GLY A 290 -15.33 -15.58 12.27
CA GLY A 290 -15.02 -16.55 11.21
C GLY A 290 -15.04 -18.03 11.61
N GLU A 291 -15.34 -18.35 12.86
CA GLU A 291 -15.22 -19.72 13.42
C GLU A 291 -16.49 -20.56 13.23
N SER A 292 -17.61 -19.93 12.94
CA SER A 292 -18.88 -20.61 12.74
C SER A 292 -19.17 -20.89 11.27
N ASP A 293 -19.93 -21.94 11.00
CA ASP A 293 -20.51 -22.26 9.68
C ASP A 293 -21.52 -21.19 9.20
N HIS A 294 -21.66 -20.11 9.96
CA HIS A 294 -22.65 -19.10 9.72
C HIS A 294 -22.15 -18.04 8.75
N SER A 295 -23.05 -17.59 7.89
CA SER A 295 -22.89 -16.41 7.04
C SER A 295 -22.48 -15.18 7.85
N ILE A 296 -21.82 -14.23 7.18
CA ILE A 296 -21.55 -12.92 7.76
C ILE A 296 -22.81 -12.37 8.42
N THR A 297 -22.67 -11.97 9.68
CA THR A 297 -23.80 -11.49 10.47
C THR A 297 -24.22 -10.07 10.07
N ASP A 298 -25.49 -9.74 10.29
CA ASP A 298 -26.00 -8.38 10.13
C ASP A 298 -25.20 -7.37 10.97
N THR A 299 -24.70 -7.78 12.13
CA THR A 299 -23.83 -6.95 12.98
C THR A 299 -22.55 -6.56 12.25
N THR A 300 -21.85 -7.49 11.59
CA THR A 300 -20.65 -7.22 10.80
C THR A 300 -20.95 -6.25 9.66
N LEU A 301 -22.02 -6.52 8.91
CA LEU A 301 -22.44 -5.67 7.78
C LEU A 301 -22.84 -4.27 8.24
N ASN A 302 -23.57 -4.15 9.34
CA ASN A 302 -23.99 -2.86 9.89
C ASN A 302 -22.81 -2.03 10.41
N LYS A 303 -21.82 -2.65 11.08
CA LYS A 303 -20.60 -1.98 11.50
C LYS A 303 -19.80 -1.48 10.28
N THR A 304 -19.61 -2.33 9.27
CA THR A 304 -18.96 -1.98 8.00
C THR A 304 -19.67 -0.83 7.31
N LYS A 305 -21.00 -0.90 7.19
CA LYS A 305 -21.81 0.18 6.59
C LYS A 305 -21.66 1.49 7.35
N SER A 306 -21.81 1.46 8.66
CA SER A 306 -21.69 2.66 9.49
C SER A 306 -20.32 3.31 9.35
N TYR A 307 -19.26 2.49 9.27
CA TYR A 307 -17.90 2.95 9.09
C TYR A 307 -17.70 3.65 7.72
N ILE A 308 -18.13 3.03 6.64
CA ILE A 308 -18.06 3.61 5.29
C ILE A 308 -18.87 4.91 5.22
N LEU A 309 -20.12 4.92 5.73
CA LEU A 309 -20.99 6.10 5.68
C LEU A 309 -20.42 7.28 6.48
N LEU A 310 -19.82 7.01 7.64
CA LEU A 310 -19.19 8.03 8.48
C LEU A 310 -18.06 8.73 7.71
N HIS A 311 -17.14 7.97 7.12
CA HIS A 311 -16.00 8.52 6.41
C HIS A 311 -16.41 9.17 5.07
N ALA A 312 -17.37 8.60 4.35
CA ALA A 312 -17.94 9.24 3.16
C ALA A 312 -18.56 10.60 3.48
N LYS A 313 -19.24 10.72 4.64
CA LYS A 313 -19.75 12.01 5.13
C LYS A 313 -18.61 13.00 5.37
N PHE A 314 -17.56 12.61 6.08
CA PHE A 314 -16.40 13.48 6.34
C PHE A 314 -15.73 13.93 5.05
N CYS A 315 -15.54 13.03 4.09
CA CYS A 315 -14.91 13.37 2.82
C CYS A 315 -15.76 14.33 1.98
N ARG A 316 -17.09 14.24 2.05
CA ARG A 316 -18.00 15.25 1.47
C ARG A 316 -17.83 16.62 2.14
N GLU A 317 -17.72 16.66 3.47
CA GLU A 317 -17.48 17.92 4.22
C GLU A 317 -16.12 18.54 3.87
N LEU A 318 -15.10 17.72 3.67
CA LEU A 318 -13.74 18.13 3.34
C LEU A 318 -13.51 18.39 1.84
N ASN A 319 -14.48 18.06 1.00
CA ASN A 319 -14.37 18.09 -0.47
C ASN A 319 -13.17 17.29 -1.01
N LYS A 320 -12.96 16.07 -0.49
CA LYS A 320 -11.88 15.18 -0.90
C LYS A 320 -12.39 13.80 -1.30
N PRO A 321 -11.75 13.13 -2.27
CA PRO A 321 -12.05 11.72 -2.58
C PRO A 321 -11.84 10.82 -1.36
N LEU A 322 -12.62 9.76 -1.27
CA LEU A 322 -12.39 8.67 -0.30
C LEU A 322 -12.00 7.40 -1.05
N VAL A 323 -10.95 6.74 -0.58
CA VAL A 323 -10.51 5.42 -1.04
C VAL A 323 -10.66 4.40 0.09
N ILE A 324 -11.33 3.27 -0.19
CA ILE A 324 -11.25 2.09 0.66
C ILE A 324 -9.95 1.38 0.28
N GLU A 325 -8.88 1.70 0.99
CA GLU A 325 -7.52 1.38 0.59
C GLU A 325 -7.09 -0.03 1.01
N GLU A 326 -7.75 -0.57 2.04
CA GLU A 326 -7.65 -1.97 2.41
C GLU A 326 -9.01 -2.51 2.83
N PHE A 327 -9.34 -3.68 2.36
CA PHE A 327 -10.40 -4.52 2.92
C PHE A 327 -10.13 -5.97 2.55
N GLY A 328 -10.46 -6.86 3.46
CA GLY A 328 -10.25 -8.28 3.25
C GLY A 328 -11.13 -9.12 4.17
N LEU A 329 -11.38 -10.33 3.75
CA LEU A 329 -11.97 -11.36 4.58
C LEU A 329 -11.32 -12.69 4.23
N HIS A 330 -11.00 -13.48 5.25
CA HIS A 330 -10.44 -14.82 5.07
C HIS A 330 -11.47 -15.79 4.45
N ARG A 331 -10.98 -16.96 4.06
CA ARG A 331 -11.84 -18.06 3.59
C ARG A 331 -12.74 -18.56 4.69
N ASP A 332 -13.84 -19.21 4.32
CA ASP A 332 -14.82 -19.74 5.23
C ASP A 332 -14.14 -20.68 6.26
N GLN A 333 -14.59 -20.61 7.52
CA GLN A 333 -14.04 -21.39 8.64
C GLN A 333 -12.54 -21.17 8.92
N ASN A 334 -12.00 -19.99 8.60
CA ASN A 334 -10.55 -19.72 8.71
C ASN A 334 -9.67 -20.75 7.99
N ASN A 335 -10.15 -21.35 6.91
CA ASN A 335 -9.44 -22.40 6.20
C ASN A 335 -8.43 -21.81 5.22
N PHE A 336 -7.17 -22.21 5.32
CA PHE A 336 -6.08 -21.74 4.48
C PHE A 336 -5.97 -22.43 3.11
N SER A 337 -6.74 -23.52 2.88
CA SER A 337 -6.67 -24.22 1.61
C SER A 337 -7.21 -23.38 0.46
N ALA A 338 -6.46 -23.28 -0.63
CA ALA A 338 -6.91 -22.62 -1.86
C ALA A 338 -8.18 -23.28 -2.46
N ARG A 339 -8.52 -24.51 -2.01
CA ARG A 339 -9.72 -25.25 -2.46
C ARG A 339 -10.91 -25.07 -1.51
N SER A 340 -10.73 -24.42 -0.37
CA SER A 340 -11.82 -24.16 0.56
C SER A 340 -12.78 -23.10 0.02
N ALA A 341 -14.00 -23.11 0.53
CA ALA A 341 -15.00 -22.13 0.13
C ALA A 341 -14.60 -20.70 0.51
N SER A 342 -15.09 -19.75 -0.26
CA SER A 342 -14.91 -18.31 -0.04
C SER A 342 -16.25 -17.56 -0.07
N THR A 343 -17.33 -18.23 0.31
CA THR A 343 -18.71 -17.73 0.21
C THR A 343 -18.89 -16.43 0.99
N ASN A 344 -18.39 -16.40 2.25
CA ASN A 344 -18.48 -15.22 3.10
C ASN A 344 -17.63 -14.08 2.55
N ARG A 345 -16.41 -14.35 2.07
CA ARG A 345 -15.54 -13.34 1.44
C ARG A 345 -16.22 -12.77 0.20
N ASP A 346 -16.77 -13.61 -0.66
CA ASP A 346 -17.42 -13.20 -1.89
C ASP A 346 -18.63 -12.31 -1.61
N TYR A 347 -19.45 -12.69 -0.66
CA TYR A 347 -20.60 -11.89 -0.21
C TYR A 347 -20.13 -10.54 0.37
N TYR A 348 -19.11 -10.53 1.20
CA TYR A 348 -18.57 -9.33 1.84
C TYR A 348 -17.94 -8.37 0.83
N TYR A 349 -17.17 -8.88 -0.12
CA TYR A 349 -16.59 -8.08 -1.20
C TYR A 349 -17.69 -7.40 -2.02
N LYS A 350 -18.68 -8.20 -2.44
CA LYS A 350 -19.83 -7.64 -3.15
C LYS A 350 -20.54 -6.55 -2.34
N TYR A 351 -20.75 -6.77 -1.04
CA TYR A 351 -21.40 -5.80 -0.17
C TYR A 351 -20.64 -4.48 -0.09
N ILE A 352 -19.31 -4.50 0.13
CA ILE A 352 -18.48 -3.30 0.19
C ILE A 352 -18.51 -2.57 -1.16
N LEU A 353 -18.35 -3.29 -2.25
CA LEU A 353 -18.29 -2.69 -3.58
C LEU A 353 -19.64 -2.06 -3.98
N ASP A 354 -20.76 -2.73 -3.73
CA ASP A 354 -22.11 -2.19 -4.01
C ASP A 354 -22.39 -0.95 -3.15
N LEU A 355 -22.06 -0.99 -1.85
CA LEU A 355 -22.24 0.14 -0.96
C LEU A 355 -21.33 1.30 -1.37
N GLY A 356 -20.09 1.03 -1.68
CA GLY A 356 -19.15 2.06 -2.10
C GLY A 356 -19.55 2.73 -3.42
N LYS A 357 -20.06 1.97 -4.39
CA LYS A 357 -20.62 2.54 -5.62
C LYS A 357 -21.79 3.50 -5.33
N LYS A 358 -22.70 3.10 -4.41
CA LYS A 358 -23.80 3.94 -3.98
C LYS A 358 -23.33 5.25 -3.31
N GLU A 359 -22.28 5.18 -2.50
CA GLU A 359 -21.70 6.31 -1.78
C GLU A 359 -20.67 7.11 -2.60
N LYS A 360 -20.45 6.72 -3.87
CA LYS A 360 -19.48 7.35 -4.79
C LYS A 360 -18.04 7.32 -4.26
N ILE A 361 -17.63 6.20 -3.69
CA ILE A 361 -16.24 5.98 -3.27
C ILE A 361 -15.34 5.99 -4.51
N ALA A 362 -14.23 6.75 -4.44
CA ALA A 362 -13.38 7.05 -5.58
C ALA A 362 -12.44 5.89 -5.98
N GLY A 363 -12.14 4.97 -5.06
CA GLY A 363 -11.28 3.83 -5.36
C GLY A 363 -11.32 2.75 -4.30
N TYR A 364 -10.87 1.55 -4.68
CA TYR A 364 -10.88 0.36 -3.84
C TYR A 364 -9.60 -0.44 -4.06
N ASN A 365 -8.89 -0.81 -3.01
CA ASN A 365 -7.80 -1.76 -3.05
C ASN A 365 -8.09 -2.89 -2.06
N PHE A 366 -8.52 -4.05 -2.57
CA PHE A 366 -8.75 -5.19 -1.69
C PHE A 366 -7.42 -5.80 -1.24
N TRP A 367 -7.43 -6.45 -0.09
CA TRP A 367 -6.30 -7.25 0.39
C TRP A 367 -6.53 -8.71 0.02
N GLY A 368 -5.63 -9.41 -0.53
CA GLY A 368 -4.38 -9.10 -1.20
C GLY A 368 -4.31 -10.04 -2.37
N ALA A 369 -4.00 -9.54 -3.53
CA ALA A 369 -3.72 -10.36 -4.69
C ALA A 369 -2.21 -10.30 -4.97
N ILE A 370 -1.60 -11.33 -5.38
CA ILE A 370 -2.12 -12.66 -5.70
C ILE A 370 -1.59 -13.60 -4.64
N ALA A 371 -2.45 -14.43 -4.09
CA ALA A 371 -1.96 -15.49 -3.24
C ALA A 371 -1.27 -16.54 -4.13
N TYR A 372 0.05 -16.59 -4.01
CA TYR A 372 0.86 -17.62 -4.64
C TYR A 372 0.94 -18.83 -3.73
N ARG A 373 0.51 -19.98 -4.20
CA ARG A 373 0.65 -21.20 -3.46
C ARG A 373 1.81 -22.02 -4.00
N ASP A 374 2.93 -21.91 -3.36
CA ASP A 374 4.03 -22.86 -3.46
C ASP A 374 3.76 -24.05 -2.51
N SER A 375 4.05 -25.26 -2.97
CA SER A 375 4.00 -26.46 -2.14
C SER A 375 4.89 -26.39 -0.89
N ARG A 376 5.89 -25.50 -0.90
CA ARG A 376 6.77 -25.19 0.23
C ARG A 376 6.12 -24.30 1.29
N LEU A 377 5.08 -23.56 0.93
CA LEU A 377 4.32 -22.73 1.86
C LEU A 377 3.34 -23.61 2.61
N LYS A 378 3.70 -23.97 3.82
CA LYS A 378 2.75 -24.45 4.81
C LYS A 378 1.94 -23.24 5.32
N THR A 379 0.89 -23.48 6.07
CA THR A 379 0.10 -22.46 6.81
C THR A 379 0.94 -21.87 7.96
N ASP A 380 2.11 -21.35 7.63
CA ASP A 380 3.10 -20.79 8.56
C ASP A 380 3.48 -19.39 8.07
N TYR A 381 4.23 -18.70 8.89
CA TYR A 381 4.76 -17.38 8.56
C TYR A 381 5.79 -17.44 7.44
N TRP A 382 5.91 -16.35 6.68
CA TRP A 382 6.93 -16.25 5.66
C TRP A 382 8.34 -16.34 6.27
N LYS A 383 9.25 -16.99 5.57
CA LYS A 383 10.66 -17.11 5.92
C LYS A 383 11.51 -16.72 4.71
N LYS A 384 12.69 -16.16 4.97
CA LYS A 384 13.66 -15.83 3.91
C LYS A 384 13.89 -17.02 2.98
N GLY A 385 13.86 -16.76 1.68
CA GLY A 385 13.98 -17.77 0.63
C GLY A 385 12.66 -18.45 0.22
N LEU A 386 11.54 -18.12 0.87
CA LEU A 386 10.22 -18.46 0.38
C LEU A 386 9.69 -17.39 -0.57
N PRO A 387 8.85 -17.75 -1.55
CA PRO A 387 8.19 -16.76 -2.38
C PRO A 387 7.36 -15.79 -1.56
N PHE A 388 7.36 -14.52 -1.92
CA PHE A 388 6.39 -13.56 -1.38
C PHE A 388 4.98 -13.92 -1.80
N THR A 389 4.02 -13.67 -0.91
CA THR A 389 2.59 -13.89 -1.15
C THR A 389 1.80 -12.64 -0.76
N ALA A 390 0.49 -12.72 -0.89
CA ALA A 390 -0.40 -11.61 -0.54
C ALA A 390 -0.35 -11.23 0.95
N ASP A 391 -0.14 -12.19 1.84
CA ASP A 391 -0.06 -11.93 3.27
C ASP A 391 1.36 -11.50 3.67
N PRO A 392 1.52 -10.47 4.54
CA PRO A 392 2.82 -9.97 4.93
C PRO A 392 3.59 -11.00 5.78
N PRO A 393 4.92 -10.85 5.91
CA PRO A 393 5.76 -11.87 6.56
C PRO A 393 5.35 -12.26 7.98
N GLN A 394 4.77 -11.36 8.73
CA GLN A 394 4.33 -11.59 10.11
C GLN A 394 2.96 -12.25 10.24
N GLU A 395 2.26 -12.48 9.14
CA GLU A 395 0.95 -13.13 9.12
C GLU A 395 1.02 -14.55 8.58
N GLU A 396 0.04 -15.36 8.95
CA GLU A 396 -0.08 -16.72 8.43
C GLU A 396 -0.40 -16.66 6.93
N GLN A 397 0.45 -17.31 6.15
CA GLN A 397 0.40 -17.22 4.70
C GLN A 397 -0.81 -17.94 4.10
N GLY A 398 -1.58 -17.24 3.29
CA GLY A 398 -2.82 -17.72 2.67
C GLY A 398 -4.09 -17.34 3.43
N LEU A 399 -3.99 -16.55 4.51
CA LEU A 399 -5.15 -16.18 5.33
C LEU A 399 -6.15 -15.31 4.56
N TYR A 400 -5.67 -14.20 3.98
CA TYR A 400 -6.52 -13.25 3.24
C TYR A 400 -6.32 -13.33 1.72
N GLY A 401 -5.32 -14.05 1.29
CA GLY A 401 -4.92 -14.07 -0.10
C GLY A 401 -6.02 -14.50 -1.07
N VAL A 402 -6.19 -13.73 -2.15
CA VAL A 402 -7.05 -14.08 -3.28
C VAL A 402 -6.23 -14.80 -4.33
N TYR A 403 -6.49 -16.10 -4.52
CA TYR A 403 -5.77 -16.93 -5.48
C TYR A 403 -6.27 -16.70 -6.92
N MET A 404 -5.42 -16.91 -7.92
CA MET A 404 -5.84 -16.84 -9.32
C MET A 404 -7.01 -17.79 -9.63
N THR A 405 -7.15 -18.86 -8.86
CA THR A 405 -8.22 -19.88 -9.01
C THR A 405 -9.53 -19.48 -8.33
N ASP A 406 -9.59 -18.36 -7.61
CA ASP A 406 -10.80 -17.91 -6.92
C ASP A 406 -11.78 -17.23 -7.88
N SER A 407 -12.28 -18.01 -8.83
CA SER A 407 -13.08 -17.52 -9.95
C SER A 407 -14.34 -16.75 -9.52
N SER A 408 -14.97 -17.13 -8.40
CA SER A 408 -16.15 -16.43 -7.86
C SER A 408 -15.80 -15.03 -7.37
N THR A 409 -14.71 -14.88 -6.60
CA THR A 409 -14.22 -13.59 -6.13
C THR A 409 -13.81 -12.69 -7.31
N TRP A 410 -13.07 -13.23 -8.28
CA TRP A 410 -12.65 -12.47 -9.47
C TRP A 410 -13.85 -12.04 -10.33
N LYS A 411 -14.90 -12.86 -10.41
CA LYS A 411 -16.15 -12.48 -11.10
C LYS A 411 -16.81 -11.27 -10.43
N ILE A 412 -16.86 -11.22 -9.10
CA ILE A 412 -17.41 -10.09 -8.34
C ILE A 412 -16.61 -8.83 -8.61
N ILE A 413 -15.29 -8.91 -8.49
CA ILE A 413 -14.39 -7.78 -8.73
C ILE A 413 -14.58 -7.23 -10.15
N ARG A 414 -14.58 -8.11 -11.15
CA ARG A 414 -14.71 -7.72 -12.56
C ARG A 414 -16.07 -7.10 -12.88
N ASN A 415 -17.16 -7.59 -12.28
CA ASN A 415 -18.51 -7.09 -12.53
C ASN A 415 -18.70 -5.62 -12.08
N MET A 416 -17.88 -5.15 -11.13
CA MET A 416 -17.90 -3.75 -10.72
C MET A 416 -17.33 -2.78 -11.77
N MET A 417 -16.46 -3.28 -12.67
CA MET A 417 -15.86 -2.49 -13.75
C MET A 417 -16.73 -2.38 -14.99
N ILE A 418 -17.77 -3.22 -15.10
CA ILE A 418 -18.72 -3.16 -16.20
C ILE A 418 -19.74 -2.07 -15.87
N LYS A 419 -19.69 -0.97 -16.61
CA LYS A 419 -20.65 0.15 -16.53
C LYS A 419 -22.01 -0.23 -17.09
#